data_974f4a1db96d7f4bdb773fa1b3281e04
#
_entry.id   974f4a1db96d7f4bdb773fa1b3281e04
#
_cell.length_a   1.000
_cell.length_b   1.000
_cell.length_c   1.000
_cell.angle_alpha   90.00
_cell.angle_beta   90.00
_cell.angle_gamma   90.00
#
_symmetry.space_group_name_H-M   'P 1'
#
loop_
_entity.id
_entity.type
_entity.pdbx_description
1 polymer ?
#
loop_
_entity_poly.entity_id
_entity_poly.type
_entity_poly.pdbx_seq_one_letter_code
_entity_poly.pdbx_strand_id
1 'polypeptide(L)'
;MDLSQLRQQIDTIDRQIVDLYEKRMDVSRQVAEYKIETGKKVFDKQREQEKIAGVKALTHNDFNSHGVEELFEQIMSMSRKLQYQLLAAHGSEGRLPFIGVDELETECARVVYQGAEGSYSQAAMRKFFGENVNAFHVESFRDAMSAIDEGSADFAVLPIENSTAGIVNEIYDLLVEFENYIVGEQVIPIEHCLLALPGTKMEEIKRVYSHPQSLMQSARYLSEHDWQQISMQNNAFAALKVAKDKDQTQAAIASEYAGETYGLEILEKGINDSDSNSTRFIIVTNQKIFRTNANKISLCLEIPHESGSLYHILSHFIYNNLNMTKIESRPIPERNWEYRFFIDFEGNLADSAVKNALRGLREEARSMKILGNY
;
A
#
# COMPACT_ATOMS: atom_id res chain seq x y z
N MET A 1 21.37 -41.96 29.71
CA MET A 1 21.97 -40.98 28.80
C MET A 1 21.75 -39.62 29.41
N ASP A 2 22.82 -38.86 29.68
CA ASP A 2 22.69 -37.52 30.30
C ASP A 2 22.32 -36.50 29.21
N LEU A 3 21.53 -35.48 29.60
CA LEU A 3 21.10 -34.40 28.71
C LEU A 3 22.29 -33.66 28.04
N SER A 4 23.41 -33.55 28.76
CA SER A 4 24.65 -32.97 28.25
C SER A 4 25.22 -33.80 27.06
N GLN A 5 25.21 -35.11 27.14
CA GLN A 5 25.66 -35.98 26.06
C GLN A 5 24.76 -35.89 24.82
N LEU A 6 23.43 -35.79 25.03
CA LEU A 6 22.49 -35.62 23.93
C LEU A 6 22.68 -34.25 23.22
N ARG A 7 22.92 -33.17 23.96
CA ARG A 7 23.25 -31.87 23.40
C ARG A 7 24.56 -31.90 22.58
N GLN A 8 25.61 -32.55 23.08
CA GLN A 8 26.87 -32.69 22.30
C GLN A 8 26.68 -33.47 20.99
N GLN A 9 25.78 -34.47 20.98
CA GLN A 9 25.46 -35.18 19.74
C GLN A 9 24.73 -34.29 18.76
N ILE A 10 23.76 -33.48 19.24
CA ILE A 10 23.06 -32.45 18.42
C ILE A 10 24.07 -31.44 17.85
N ASP A 11 24.96 -30.86 18.66
CA ASP A 11 25.96 -29.93 18.23
C ASP A 11 26.90 -30.47 17.14
N THR A 12 27.15 -31.78 17.20
CA THR A 12 27.98 -32.47 16.18
C THR A 12 27.22 -32.63 14.86
N ILE A 13 25.92 -32.96 14.91
CA ILE A 13 25.05 -33.08 13.75
C ILE A 13 24.86 -31.68 13.11
N ASP A 14 24.65 -30.64 13.92
CA ASP A 14 24.46 -29.27 13.44
C ASP A 14 25.69 -28.79 12.64
N ARG A 15 26.91 -29.08 13.10
CA ARG A 15 28.13 -28.77 12.32
C ARG A 15 28.15 -29.47 10.95
N GLN A 16 27.68 -30.72 10.89
CA GLN A 16 27.60 -31.45 9.62
C GLN A 16 26.53 -30.82 8.69
N ILE A 17 25.40 -30.38 9.24
CA ILE A 17 24.36 -29.68 8.49
C ILE A 17 24.91 -28.38 7.89
N VAL A 18 25.61 -27.56 8.68
CA VAL A 18 26.23 -26.33 8.21
C VAL A 18 27.20 -26.60 7.07
N ASP A 19 28.12 -27.58 7.24
CA ASP A 19 29.11 -27.98 6.23
C ASP A 19 28.45 -28.43 4.91
N LEU A 20 27.39 -29.22 5.00
CA LEU A 20 26.64 -29.68 3.83
C LEU A 20 25.84 -28.55 3.17
N TYR A 21 25.30 -27.63 3.95
CA TYR A 21 24.61 -26.46 3.45
C TYR A 21 25.55 -25.54 2.66
N GLU A 22 26.74 -25.21 3.20
CA GLU A 22 27.74 -24.39 2.51
C GLU A 22 28.19 -25.04 1.20
N LYS A 23 28.50 -26.33 1.20
CA LYS A 23 28.84 -27.07 -0.04
C LYS A 23 27.73 -27.01 -1.07
N ARG A 24 26.48 -27.12 -0.62
CA ARG A 24 25.31 -27.01 -1.51
C ARG A 24 25.16 -25.61 -2.08
N MET A 25 25.44 -24.56 -1.31
CA MET A 25 25.41 -23.17 -1.79
C MET A 25 26.52 -22.89 -2.82
N ASP A 26 27.71 -23.47 -2.65
CA ASP A 26 28.79 -23.38 -3.65
C ASP A 26 28.39 -24.02 -4.99
N VAL A 27 27.71 -25.16 -4.96
CA VAL A 27 27.16 -25.77 -6.20
C VAL A 27 26.05 -24.88 -6.78
N SER A 28 25.22 -24.25 -5.95
CA SER A 28 24.19 -23.32 -6.40
C SER A 28 24.76 -22.09 -7.09
N ARG A 29 25.95 -21.63 -6.68
CA ARG A 29 26.71 -20.56 -7.35
C ARG A 29 27.13 -20.97 -8.76
N GLN A 30 27.68 -22.16 -8.93
CA GLN A 30 28.06 -22.71 -10.23
C GLN A 30 26.85 -22.88 -11.16
N VAL A 31 25.68 -23.28 -10.59
CA VAL A 31 24.43 -23.32 -11.35
C VAL A 31 24.00 -21.93 -11.82
N ALA A 32 24.20 -20.89 -10.98
CA ALA A 32 23.93 -19.52 -11.38
C ALA A 32 24.79 -19.08 -12.56
N GLU A 33 26.10 -19.33 -12.48
CA GLU A 33 27.06 -19.01 -13.57
C GLU A 33 26.63 -19.67 -14.87
N TYR A 34 26.30 -20.98 -14.85
CA TYR A 34 25.78 -21.69 -16.01
C TYR A 34 24.49 -21.08 -16.56
N LYS A 35 23.56 -20.65 -15.67
CA LYS A 35 22.29 -20.01 -16.10
C LYS A 35 22.52 -18.63 -16.68
N ILE A 36 23.50 -17.87 -16.18
CA ILE A 36 23.89 -16.57 -16.74
C ILE A 36 24.41 -16.77 -18.18
N GLU A 37 25.31 -17.72 -18.40
CA GLU A 37 25.87 -18.01 -19.72
C GLU A 37 24.83 -18.51 -20.72
N THR A 38 23.88 -19.31 -20.27
CA THR A 38 22.88 -19.98 -21.15
C THR A 38 21.54 -19.26 -21.25
N GLY A 39 21.32 -18.18 -20.49
CA GLY A 39 20.05 -17.45 -20.45
C GLY A 39 18.87 -18.23 -19.84
N LYS A 40 19.14 -19.30 -19.10
CA LYS A 40 18.08 -20.11 -18.45
C LYS A 40 17.51 -19.36 -17.23
N LYS A 41 16.20 -19.55 -17.01
CA LYS A 41 15.52 -18.98 -15.83
C LYS A 41 16.05 -19.58 -14.54
N VAL A 42 16.06 -18.77 -13.46
CA VAL A 42 16.46 -19.23 -12.11
C VAL A 42 15.43 -20.19 -11.55
N PHE A 43 14.15 -19.82 -11.58
CA PHE A 43 13.07 -20.65 -11.06
C PHE A 43 12.66 -21.73 -12.06
N ASP A 44 12.64 -22.98 -11.58
CA ASP A 44 12.21 -24.15 -12.33
C ASP A 44 11.26 -24.97 -11.42
N LYS A 45 9.96 -24.67 -11.51
CA LYS A 45 8.92 -25.26 -10.65
C LYS A 45 8.91 -26.78 -10.73
N GLN A 46 9.03 -27.36 -11.92
CA GLN A 46 9.01 -28.80 -12.10
C GLN A 46 10.21 -29.47 -11.40
N ARG A 47 11.40 -28.92 -11.59
CA ARG A 47 12.63 -29.45 -10.96
C ARG A 47 12.59 -29.36 -9.44
N GLU A 48 12.00 -28.31 -8.89
CA GLU A 48 11.85 -28.17 -7.44
C GLU A 48 10.86 -29.19 -6.87
N GLN A 49 9.72 -29.39 -7.52
CA GLN A 49 8.75 -30.42 -7.12
C GLN A 49 9.34 -31.83 -7.17
N GLU A 50 10.08 -32.19 -8.23
CA GLU A 50 10.80 -33.47 -8.33
C GLU A 50 11.81 -33.64 -7.18
N LYS A 51 12.52 -32.54 -6.82
CA LYS A 51 13.50 -32.57 -5.73
C LYS A 51 12.84 -32.77 -4.38
N ILE A 52 11.74 -32.08 -4.09
CA ILE A 52 10.95 -32.24 -2.87
C ILE A 52 10.45 -33.70 -2.75
N ALA A 53 9.82 -34.21 -3.80
CA ALA A 53 9.36 -35.61 -3.80
C ALA A 53 10.51 -36.60 -3.54
N GLY A 54 11.69 -36.35 -4.15
CA GLY A 54 12.87 -37.20 -3.96
C GLY A 54 13.40 -37.18 -2.53
N VAL A 55 13.46 -36.02 -1.87
CA VAL A 55 13.97 -35.96 -0.47
C VAL A 55 12.96 -36.50 0.54
N LYS A 56 11.66 -36.32 0.31
CA LYS A 56 10.60 -36.93 1.12
C LYS A 56 10.66 -38.44 1.10
N ALA A 57 10.94 -39.05 -0.05
CA ALA A 57 11.07 -40.47 -0.20
C ALA A 57 12.26 -41.09 0.58
N LEU A 58 13.21 -40.27 1.01
CA LEU A 58 14.35 -40.69 1.85
C LEU A 58 14.01 -40.77 3.35
N THR A 59 12.87 -40.26 3.76
CA THR A 59 12.44 -40.19 5.17
C THR A 59 11.77 -41.48 5.60
N HIS A 60 11.76 -41.79 6.91
CA HIS A 60 11.24 -43.03 7.46
C HIS A 60 9.91 -42.90 8.21
N ASN A 61 9.36 -41.67 8.34
CA ASN A 61 8.08 -41.42 8.99
C ASN A 61 7.49 -40.09 8.51
N ASP A 62 6.18 -39.92 8.70
CA ASP A 62 5.44 -38.72 8.21
C ASP A 62 5.89 -37.43 8.86
N PHE A 63 6.24 -37.44 10.15
CA PHE A 63 6.73 -36.23 10.84
C PHE A 63 8.03 -35.72 10.21
N ASN A 64 9.00 -36.60 9.99
CA ASN A 64 10.26 -36.25 9.34
C ASN A 64 10.05 -35.91 7.86
N SER A 65 9.11 -36.54 7.17
CA SER A 65 8.78 -36.22 5.78
C SER A 65 8.32 -34.77 5.63
N HIS A 66 7.43 -34.32 6.51
CA HIS A 66 6.96 -32.92 6.52
C HIS A 66 8.09 -31.95 6.87
N GLY A 67 8.86 -32.22 7.93
CA GLY A 67 9.99 -31.35 8.31
C GLY A 67 11.09 -31.26 7.24
N VAL A 68 11.37 -32.34 6.52
CA VAL A 68 12.32 -32.35 5.39
C VAL A 68 11.77 -31.56 4.21
N GLU A 69 10.48 -31.63 3.92
CA GLU A 69 9.84 -30.80 2.89
C GLU A 69 10.07 -29.32 3.17
N GLU A 70 9.66 -28.83 4.35
CA GLU A 70 9.85 -27.43 4.75
C GLU A 70 11.32 -27.01 4.70
N LEU A 71 12.24 -27.83 5.23
CA LEU A 71 13.66 -27.55 5.23
C LEU A 71 14.21 -27.37 3.80
N PHE A 72 13.85 -28.26 2.88
CA PHE A 72 14.35 -28.22 1.51
C PHE A 72 13.71 -27.11 0.69
N GLU A 73 12.46 -26.73 0.95
CA GLU A 73 11.85 -25.53 0.38
C GLU A 73 12.65 -24.26 0.77
N GLN A 74 13.02 -24.14 2.05
CA GLN A 74 13.86 -23.04 2.53
C GLN A 74 15.25 -23.04 1.85
N ILE A 75 15.90 -24.19 1.80
CA ILE A 75 17.21 -24.31 1.16
C ILE A 75 17.15 -23.94 -0.33
N MET A 76 16.11 -24.35 -1.05
CA MET A 76 15.93 -24.00 -2.47
C MET A 76 15.63 -22.52 -2.65
N SER A 77 14.82 -21.92 -1.79
CA SER A 77 14.55 -20.48 -1.79
C SER A 77 15.85 -19.68 -1.58
N MET A 78 16.69 -20.07 -0.61
CA MET A 78 17.99 -19.44 -0.41
C MET A 78 18.93 -19.61 -1.61
N SER A 79 18.89 -20.77 -2.28
CA SER A 79 19.64 -21.00 -3.52
C SER A 79 19.18 -20.10 -4.66
N ARG A 80 17.88 -19.88 -4.81
CA ARG A 80 17.34 -18.93 -5.80
C ARG A 80 17.80 -17.50 -5.49
N LYS A 81 17.72 -17.07 -4.22
CA LYS A 81 18.21 -15.76 -3.79
C LYS A 81 19.66 -15.54 -4.19
N LEU A 82 20.56 -16.50 -3.91
CA LEU A 82 21.96 -16.43 -4.30
C LEU A 82 22.11 -16.30 -5.83
N GLN A 83 21.36 -17.12 -6.60
CA GLN A 83 21.39 -17.07 -8.05
C GLN A 83 20.93 -15.70 -8.59
N TYR A 84 19.84 -15.12 -8.05
CA TYR A 84 19.37 -13.79 -8.43
C TYR A 84 20.36 -12.69 -8.10
N GLN A 85 21.04 -12.76 -6.95
CA GLN A 85 22.10 -11.81 -6.59
C GLN A 85 23.25 -11.83 -7.59
N LEU A 86 23.67 -13.02 -8.02
CA LEU A 86 24.73 -13.18 -9.02
C LEU A 86 24.31 -12.68 -10.40
N LEU A 87 23.06 -12.97 -10.84
CA LEU A 87 22.54 -12.42 -12.09
C LEU A 87 22.50 -10.90 -12.07
N ALA A 88 22.09 -10.30 -10.96
CA ALA A 88 22.05 -8.85 -10.79
C ALA A 88 23.47 -8.24 -10.93
N ALA A 89 24.46 -8.85 -10.26
CA ALA A 89 25.85 -8.41 -10.32
C ALA A 89 26.46 -8.47 -11.73
N HIS A 90 25.97 -9.37 -12.61
CA HIS A 90 26.41 -9.51 -13.99
C HIS A 90 25.64 -8.63 -15.00
N GLY A 91 24.80 -7.71 -14.52
CA GLY A 91 24.08 -6.77 -15.39
C GLY A 91 22.98 -7.42 -16.24
N SER A 92 22.60 -8.66 -15.98
CA SER A 92 21.49 -9.38 -16.63
C SER A 92 20.13 -8.95 -16.09
N GLU A 93 20.05 -7.78 -15.48
CA GLU A 93 18.80 -7.22 -14.95
C GLU A 93 17.89 -6.78 -16.08
N GLY A 94 16.72 -7.38 -16.18
CA GLY A 94 15.61 -6.75 -16.91
C GLY A 94 15.37 -5.38 -16.28
N ARG A 95 15.48 -4.30 -17.08
CA ARG A 95 15.19 -2.94 -16.59
C ARG A 95 13.74 -2.89 -16.14
N LEU A 96 13.51 -2.48 -14.91
CA LEU A 96 12.18 -2.08 -14.49
C LEU A 96 11.77 -0.87 -15.35
N PRO A 97 10.53 -0.77 -15.79
CA PRO A 97 10.08 0.32 -16.66
C PRO A 97 9.95 1.67 -15.93
N PHE A 98 10.51 1.78 -14.73
CA PHE A 98 10.47 2.99 -13.90
C PHE A 98 11.78 3.77 -14.02
N ILE A 99 11.65 5.10 -14.07
CA ILE A 99 12.77 6.04 -14.15
C ILE A 99 12.93 6.75 -12.81
N GLY A 100 14.15 6.68 -12.26
CA GLY A 100 14.50 7.46 -11.06
C GLY A 100 14.67 8.94 -11.41
N VAL A 101 14.03 9.82 -10.64
CA VAL A 101 14.14 11.27 -10.72
C VAL A 101 14.55 11.84 -9.36
N ASP A 102 15.28 12.93 -9.34
CA ASP A 102 15.68 13.56 -8.07
C ASP A 102 14.50 14.28 -7.42
N GLU A 103 13.68 14.96 -8.22
CA GLU A 103 12.49 15.68 -7.80
C GLU A 103 11.34 15.47 -8.80
N LEU A 104 10.10 15.60 -8.32
CA LEU A 104 8.93 15.59 -9.18
C LEU A 104 8.80 16.98 -9.84
N GLU A 105 8.54 17.01 -11.14
CA GLU A 105 8.23 18.25 -11.85
C GLU A 105 6.81 18.69 -11.48
N THR A 106 6.70 19.59 -10.50
CA THR A 106 5.45 20.14 -10.02
C THR A 106 5.20 21.56 -10.47
N GLU A 107 6.20 22.22 -11.05
CA GLU A 107 6.09 23.55 -11.60
C GLU A 107 5.11 23.53 -12.80
N CYS A 108 4.08 24.36 -12.74
CA CYS A 108 2.97 24.38 -13.72
C CYS A 108 2.14 23.07 -13.83
N ALA A 109 2.26 22.14 -12.89
CA ALA A 109 1.47 20.91 -12.89
C ALA A 109 -0.03 21.21 -12.73
N ARG A 110 -0.85 20.44 -13.44
CA ARG A 110 -2.30 20.42 -13.28
C ARG A 110 -2.65 19.28 -12.33
N VAL A 111 -3.31 19.62 -11.23
CA VAL A 111 -3.61 18.65 -10.18
C VAL A 111 -5.11 18.48 -10.03
N VAL A 112 -5.60 17.26 -10.06
CA VAL A 112 -6.99 16.91 -9.79
C VAL A 112 -7.13 16.31 -8.40
N TYR A 113 -8.20 16.63 -7.70
CA TYR A 113 -8.57 16.01 -6.42
C TYR A 113 -10.07 15.71 -6.39
N GLN A 114 -10.44 14.68 -5.63
CA GLN A 114 -11.86 14.33 -5.47
C GLN A 114 -12.50 15.16 -4.34
N GLY A 115 -13.72 15.64 -4.57
CA GLY A 115 -14.54 16.34 -3.58
C GLY A 115 -14.93 17.74 -4.03
N ALA A 116 -14.86 18.69 -3.11
CA ALA A 116 -15.17 20.12 -3.37
C ALA A 116 -14.07 20.98 -2.77
N GLU A 117 -14.12 22.27 -3.07
CA GLU A 117 -13.30 23.25 -2.34
C GLU A 117 -13.55 23.14 -0.84
N GLY A 118 -12.51 23.30 -0.02
CA GLY A 118 -12.59 23.12 1.43
C GLY A 118 -12.51 21.65 1.90
N SER A 119 -12.36 20.66 0.99
CA SER A 119 -12.23 19.25 1.38
C SER A 119 -10.83 18.91 1.91
N TYR A 120 -10.74 17.80 2.67
CA TYR A 120 -9.44 17.26 3.11
C TYR A 120 -8.55 16.84 1.93
N SER A 121 -9.12 16.44 0.80
CA SER A 121 -8.37 16.16 -0.42
C SER A 121 -7.68 17.42 -0.95
N GLN A 122 -8.36 18.57 -0.92
CA GLN A 122 -7.76 19.86 -1.29
C GLN A 122 -6.67 20.28 -0.28
N ALA A 123 -6.89 20.07 1.01
CA ALA A 123 -5.86 20.33 2.02
C ALA A 123 -4.61 19.48 1.79
N ALA A 124 -4.76 18.19 1.44
CA ALA A 124 -3.65 17.32 1.09
C ALA A 124 -2.93 17.78 -0.18
N MET A 125 -3.67 18.20 -1.19
CA MET A 125 -3.15 18.74 -2.43
C MET A 125 -2.30 19.99 -2.17
N ARG A 126 -2.82 20.98 -1.44
CA ARG A 126 -2.09 22.21 -1.11
C ARG A 126 -0.85 21.96 -0.27
N LYS A 127 -0.93 21.03 0.69
CA LYS A 127 0.21 20.67 1.53
C LYS A 127 1.34 20.02 0.75
N PHE A 128 1.03 19.26 -0.30
CA PHE A 128 2.03 18.58 -1.13
C PHE A 128 2.58 19.46 -2.24
N PHE A 129 1.71 20.18 -2.97
CA PHE A 129 2.07 20.96 -4.17
C PHE A 129 2.23 22.47 -3.91
N GLY A 130 1.80 22.97 -2.74
CA GLY A 130 1.76 24.38 -2.41
C GLY A 130 0.42 25.06 -2.77
N GLU A 131 0.26 26.29 -2.30
CA GLU A 131 -1.01 27.04 -2.40
C GLU A 131 -1.37 27.49 -3.83
N ASN A 132 -0.39 27.68 -4.70
CA ASN A 132 -0.57 28.31 -6.01
C ASN A 132 -0.60 27.29 -7.17
N VAL A 133 -0.77 25.99 -6.87
CA VAL A 133 -0.84 24.98 -7.92
C VAL A 133 -2.12 25.11 -8.74
N ASN A 134 -2.02 24.87 -10.05
CA ASN A 134 -3.20 24.82 -10.93
C ASN A 134 -4.00 23.56 -10.64
N ALA A 135 -5.11 23.68 -9.92
CA ALA A 135 -5.90 22.54 -9.46
C ALA A 135 -7.39 22.68 -9.79
N PHE A 136 -8.03 21.54 -10.00
CA PHE A 136 -9.48 21.43 -10.12
C PHE A 136 -10.00 20.21 -9.39
N HIS A 137 -11.28 20.18 -9.08
CA HIS A 137 -11.90 19.06 -8.40
C HIS A 137 -12.87 18.30 -9.31
N VAL A 138 -13.10 17.03 -8.95
CA VAL A 138 -14.05 16.13 -9.60
C VAL A 138 -14.92 15.42 -8.54
N GLU A 139 -16.04 14.85 -8.97
CA GLU A 139 -17.01 14.26 -8.03
C GLU A 139 -16.58 12.86 -7.57
N SER A 140 -16.01 12.03 -8.45
CA SER A 140 -15.64 10.64 -8.16
C SER A 140 -14.13 10.41 -8.22
N PHE A 141 -13.67 9.34 -7.54
CA PHE A 141 -12.27 8.91 -7.62
C PHE A 141 -11.91 8.43 -9.03
N ARG A 142 -12.88 7.81 -9.71
CA ARG A 142 -12.72 7.36 -11.11
C ARG A 142 -12.47 8.54 -12.05
N ASP A 143 -13.21 9.63 -11.90
CA ASP A 143 -13.01 10.83 -12.72
C ASP A 143 -11.61 11.41 -12.50
N ALA A 144 -11.08 11.36 -11.26
CA ALA A 144 -9.73 11.80 -11.00
C ALA A 144 -8.67 10.92 -11.68
N MET A 145 -8.85 9.60 -11.69
CA MET A 145 -7.96 8.69 -12.41
C MET A 145 -8.04 8.87 -13.92
N SER A 146 -9.26 9.05 -14.46
CA SER A 146 -9.50 9.30 -15.89
C SER A 146 -8.89 10.62 -16.33
N ALA A 147 -8.94 11.67 -15.50
CA ALA A 147 -8.33 12.97 -15.82
C ALA A 147 -6.82 12.88 -16.08
N ILE A 148 -6.12 11.98 -15.38
CA ILE A 148 -4.70 11.69 -15.65
C ILE A 148 -4.54 10.94 -16.97
N ASP A 149 -5.34 9.89 -17.18
CA ASP A 149 -5.26 9.04 -18.38
C ASP A 149 -5.56 9.84 -19.66
N GLU A 150 -6.53 10.73 -19.60
CA GLU A 150 -6.92 11.64 -20.68
C GLU A 150 -5.96 12.82 -20.88
N GLY A 151 -5.02 13.05 -19.95
CA GLY A 151 -4.05 14.12 -20.00
C GLY A 151 -4.61 15.49 -19.63
N SER A 152 -5.76 15.58 -18.99
CA SER A 152 -6.32 16.83 -18.43
C SER A 152 -5.70 17.22 -17.09
N ALA A 153 -5.14 16.25 -16.37
CA ALA A 153 -4.34 16.43 -15.17
C ALA A 153 -3.01 15.70 -15.28
N ASP A 154 -1.98 16.19 -14.59
CA ASP A 154 -0.67 15.55 -14.50
C ASP A 154 -0.54 14.71 -13.22
N PHE A 155 -1.26 15.11 -12.17
CA PHE A 155 -1.32 14.39 -10.88
C PHE A 155 -2.74 14.37 -10.34
N ALA A 156 -3.05 13.31 -9.57
CA ALA A 156 -4.26 13.27 -8.73
C ALA A 156 -3.91 13.04 -7.26
N VAL A 157 -4.73 13.62 -6.37
CA VAL A 157 -4.66 13.44 -4.93
C VAL A 157 -5.87 12.66 -4.46
N LEU A 158 -5.64 11.46 -3.92
CA LEU A 158 -6.67 10.48 -3.59
C LEU A 158 -6.48 9.91 -2.18
N PRO A 159 -7.55 9.80 -1.36
CA PRO A 159 -7.46 9.19 -0.04
C PRO A 159 -7.34 7.67 -0.17
N ILE A 160 -6.30 7.07 0.40
CA ILE A 160 -6.12 5.60 0.34
C ILE A 160 -6.52 4.91 1.64
N GLU A 161 -6.38 5.61 2.76
CA GLU A 161 -6.61 5.05 4.10
C GLU A 161 -6.92 6.13 5.13
N ASN A 162 -7.83 5.82 6.03
CA ASN A 162 -8.09 6.62 7.23
C ASN A 162 -7.81 5.79 8.47
N SER A 163 -7.16 6.37 9.49
CA SER A 163 -6.72 5.64 10.68
C SER A 163 -7.86 5.07 11.52
N THR A 164 -9.08 5.59 11.38
CA THR A 164 -10.27 5.13 12.13
C THR A 164 -11.28 4.39 11.25
N ALA A 165 -11.37 4.73 9.95
CA ALA A 165 -12.31 4.13 9.00
C ALA A 165 -11.71 2.97 8.19
N GLY A 166 -10.38 2.83 8.20
CA GLY A 166 -9.68 1.83 7.41
C GLY A 166 -9.42 2.25 5.97
N ILE A 167 -9.29 1.28 5.09
CA ILE A 167 -8.93 1.48 3.68
C ILE A 167 -10.08 2.01 2.83
N VAL A 168 -9.73 2.81 1.82
CA VAL A 168 -10.67 3.24 0.77
C VAL A 168 -10.64 2.23 -0.37
N ASN A 169 -11.51 1.24 -0.29
CA ASN A 169 -11.55 0.08 -1.18
C ASN A 169 -11.50 0.43 -2.67
N GLU A 170 -12.28 1.41 -3.10
CA GLU A 170 -12.37 1.84 -4.50
C GLU A 170 -11.02 2.29 -5.06
N ILE A 171 -10.19 2.96 -4.26
CA ILE A 171 -8.87 3.42 -4.70
C ILE A 171 -7.96 2.25 -5.06
N TYR A 172 -7.97 1.17 -4.27
CA TYR A 172 -7.19 -0.03 -4.58
C TYR A 172 -7.64 -0.70 -5.89
N ASP A 173 -8.94 -0.74 -6.16
CA ASP A 173 -9.48 -1.28 -7.40
C ASP A 173 -9.08 -0.42 -8.60
N LEU A 174 -9.17 0.91 -8.48
CA LEU A 174 -8.77 1.86 -9.51
C LEU A 174 -7.26 1.82 -9.78
N LEU A 175 -6.41 1.66 -8.76
CA LEU A 175 -4.96 1.50 -8.95
C LEU A 175 -4.59 0.24 -9.75
N VAL A 176 -5.45 -0.78 -9.74
CA VAL A 176 -5.25 -1.97 -10.58
C VAL A 176 -5.75 -1.74 -11.99
N GLU A 177 -6.91 -1.08 -12.14
CA GLU A 177 -7.57 -0.84 -13.42
C GLU A 177 -6.80 0.15 -14.31
N PHE A 178 -6.39 1.29 -13.73
CA PHE A 178 -5.68 2.35 -14.45
C PHE A 178 -4.16 2.16 -14.43
N GLU A 179 -3.48 2.58 -15.49
CA GLU A 179 -2.01 2.63 -15.55
C GLU A 179 -1.46 3.91 -14.87
N ASN A 180 -1.95 4.16 -13.66
CA ASN A 180 -1.51 5.27 -12.81
C ASN A 180 -0.67 4.74 -11.64
N TYR A 181 0.36 5.50 -11.24
CA TYR A 181 1.39 5.09 -10.29
C TYR A 181 1.53 6.07 -9.15
N ILE A 182 1.74 5.57 -7.93
CA ILE A 182 1.94 6.37 -6.73
C ILE A 182 3.36 6.93 -6.75
N VAL A 183 3.48 8.25 -6.64
CA VAL A 183 4.77 8.98 -6.62
C VAL A 183 4.98 9.76 -5.33
N GLY A 184 4.00 9.78 -4.44
CA GLY A 184 4.08 10.46 -3.15
C GLY A 184 2.91 10.12 -2.25
N GLU A 185 3.03 10.49 -0.99
CA GLU A 185 1.95 10.43 -0.01
C GLU A 185 1.91 11.68 0.85
N GLN A 186 0.73 12.02 1.34
CA GLN A 186 0.50 13.10 2.28
C GLN A 186 -0.46 12.67 3.37
N VAL A 187 -0.05 12.78 4.62
CA VAL A 187 -0.93 12.53 5.77
C VAL A 187 -1.51 13.85 6.25
N ILE A 188 -2.83 13.86 6.41
CA ILE A 188 -3.60 15.00 6.91
C ILE A 188 -4.31 14.59 8.20
N PRO A 189 -4.09 15.29 9.32
CA PRO A 189 -4.93 15.16 10.50
C PRO A 189 -6.38 15.50 10.15
N ILE A 190 -7.31 14.72 10.66
CA ILE A 190 -8.75 14.96 10.47
C ILE A 190 -9.30 15.53 11.77
N GLU A 191 -9.44 16.84 11.79
CA GLU A 191 -10.05 17.58 12.87
C GLU A 191 -11.39 18.14 12.39
N HIS A 192 -12.47 17.70 13.03
CA HIS A 192 -13.80 18.16 12.70
C HIS A 192 -14.16 19.38 13.54
N CYS A 193 -14.71 20.39 12.87
CA CYS A 193 -15.23 21.60 13.47
C CYS A 193 -16.75 21.68 13.25
N LEU A 194 -17.45 22.24 14.22
CA LEU A 194 -18.83 22.67 14.05
C LEU A 194 -18.83 24.07 13.42
N LEU A 195 -19.38 24.17 12.22
CA LEU A 195 -19.39 25.37 11.40
C LEU A 195 -20.80 25.89 11.23
N ALA A 196 -21.01 27.20 11.40
CA ALA A 196 -22.31 27.83 11.17
C ALA A 196 -22.15 29.22 10.52
N LEU A 197 -23.25 29.86 10.17
CA LEU A 197 -23.22 31.24 9.72
C LEU A 197 -22.71 32.17 10.83
N PRO A 198 -21.96 33.23 10.47
CA PRO A 198 -21.49 34.19 11.45
C PRO A 198 -22.61 34.76 12.35
N GLY A 199 -22.36 34.74 13.66
CA GLY A 199 -23.31 35.22 14.67
C GLY A 199 -24.39 34.22 15.06
N THR A 200 -24.35 32.95 14.55
CA THR A 200 -25.25 31.87 15.00
C THR A 200 -24.92 31.45 16.43
N LYS A 201 -25.94 31.30 17.27
CA LYS A 201 -25.74 30.76 18.63
C LYS A 201 -26.00 29.26 18.67
N MET A 202 -25.28 28.56 19.55
CA MET A 202 -25.36 27.10 19.70
C MET A 202 -26.82 26.62 19.96
N GLU A 203 -27.58 27.39 20.76
CA GLU A 203 -28.94 27.06 21.12
C GLU A 203 -29.97 27.23 19.97
N GLU A 204 -29.60 27.91 18.90
CA GLU A 204 -30.44 28.12 17.71
C GLU A 204 -30.35 26.97 16.72
N ILE A 205 -29.28 26.15 16.82
CA ILE A 205 -29.03 25.03 15.89
C ILE A 205 -30.08 23.93 16.10
N LYS A 206 -30.67 23.49 15.00
CA LYS A 206 -31.64 22.39 14.95
C LYS A 206 -31.18 21.25 14.03
N ARG A 207 -30.34 21.53 13.05
CA ARG A 207 -29.91 20.57 12.02
C ARG A 207 -28.40 20.66 11.81
N VAL A 208 -27.76 19.50 11.76
CA VAL A 208 -26.32 19.36 11.49
C VAL A 208 -26.12 18.49 10.28
N TYR A 209 -25.38 18.98 9.30
CA TYR A 209 -25.07 18.33 8.04
C TYR A 209 -23.63 17.85 8.04
N SER A 210 -23.37 16.62 7.59
CA SER A 210 -22.01 16.14 7.33
C SER A 210 -22.03 14.81 6.56
N HIS A 211 -20.84 14.32 6.18
CA HIS A 211 -20.68 12.98 5.69
C HIS A 211 -20.99 11.95 6.80
N PRO A 212 -21.62 10.79 6.50
CA PRO A 212 -21.96 9.78 7.51
C PRO A 212 -20.79 9.38 8.40
N GLN A 213 -19.59 9.25 7.82
CA GLN A 213 -18.38 8.92 8.57
C GLN A 213 -18.02 9.97 9.62
N SER A 214 -18.15 11.27 9.27
CA SER A 214 -17.84 12.35 10.21
C SER A 214 -18.89 12.49 11.30
N LEU A 215 -20.16 12.22 10.99
CA LEU A 215 -21.22 12.13 12.02
C LEU A 215 -20.90 11.01 13.02
N MET A 216 -20.48 9.84 12.54
CA MET A 216 -20.05 8.73 13.41
C MET A 216 -18.81 9.07 14.24
N GLN A 217 -17.84 9.76 13.66
CA GLN A 217 -16.60 10.16 14.33
C GLN A 217 -16.78 11.29 15.35
N SER A 218 -17.95 11.92 15.40
CA SER A 218 -18.34 12.97 16.35
C SER A 218 -19.57 12.55 17.16
N ALA A 219 -19.84 11.25 17.27
CA ALA A 219 -21.08 10.74 17.87
C ALA A 219 -21.25 11.12 19.34
N ARG A 220 -20.16 11.11 20.12
CA ARG A 220 -20.19 11.52 21.53
C ARG A 220 -20.62 12.97 21.65
N TYR A 221 -19.95 13.87 20.94
CA TYR A 221 -20.29 15.30 20.92
C TYR A 221 -21.73 15.52 20.46
N LEU A 222 -22.17 14.89 19.39
CA LEU A 222 -23.54 15.02 18.87
C LEU A 222 -24.61 14.48 19.83
N SER A 223 -24.29 13.52 20.69
CA SER A 223 -25.21 12.97 21.68
C SER A 223 -25.55 13.93 22.83
N GLU A 224 -24.76 14.99 23.01
CA GLU A 224 -24.99 16.03 24.02
C GLU A 224 -25.99 17.10 23.53
N HIS A 225 -26.40 17.01 22.28
CA HIS A 225 -27.28 17.99 21.62
C HIS A 225 -28.50 17.30 20.97
N ASP A 226 -29.64 18.01 20.99
CA ASP A 226 -30.88 17.52 20.37
C ASP A 226 -31.00 18.06 18.91
N TRP A 227 -29.97 17.75 18.09
CA TRP A 227 -29.93 18.18 16.70
C TRP A 227 -30.30 17.05 15.74
N GLN A 228 -31.04 17.39 14.69
CA GLN A 228 -31.28 16.48 13.59
C GLN A 228 -30.02 16.32 12.73
N GLN A 229 -29.47 15.11 12.70
CA GLN A 229 -28.29 14.78 11.88
C GLN A 229 -28.71 14.42 10.46
N ILE A 230 -28.12 15.07 9.45
CA ILE A 230 -28.46 14.89 8.04
C ILE A 230 -27.20 14.54 7.26
N SER A 231 -27.21 13.38 6.62
CA SER A 231 -26.11 12.89 5.81
C SER A 231 -25.97 13.63 4.48
N MET A 232 -24.74 13.99 4.14
CA MET A 232 -24.34 14.60 2.89
C MET A 232 -23.25 13.77 2.20
N GLN A 233 -23.05 14.00 0.91
CA GLN A 233 -22.06 13.26 0.12
C GLN A 233 -20.61 13.48 0.61
N ASN A 234 -20.26 14.69 1.08
CA ASN A 234 -19.01 15.00 1.74
C ASN A 234 -19.14 16.22 2.67
N ASN A 235 -18.12 16.43 3.51
CA ASN A 235 -18.11 17.50 4.53
C ASN A 235 -18.08 18.91 3.92
N ALA A 236 -17.35 19.11 2.83
CA ALA A 236 -17.26 20.41 2.18
C ALA A 236 -18.60 20.82 1.54
N PHE A 237 -19.34 19.85 0.96
CA PHE A 237 -20.70 20.10 0.48
C PHE A 237 -21.66 20.45 1.62
N ALA A 238 -21.47 19.86 2.80
CA ALA A 238 -22.28 20.22 3.97
C ALA A 238 -22.04 21.69 4.37
N ALA A 239 -20.78 22.12 4.42
CA ALA A 239 -20.40 23.51 4.69
C ALA A 239 -20.92 24.46 3.61
N LEU A 240 -20.76 24.13 2.34
CA LEU A 240 -21.30 24.90 1.22
C LEU A 240 -22.82 25.07 1.29
N LYS A 241 -23.54 23.99 1.68
CA LYS A 241 -25.01 24.02 1.84
C LYS A 241 -25.40 25.02 2.93
N VAL A 242 -24.79 24.96 4.11
CA VAL A 242 -25.08 25.87 5.22
C VAL A 242 -24.83 27.34 4.79
N ALA A 243 -23.72 27.60 4.09
CA ALA A 243 -23.38 28.92 3.59
C ALA A 243 -24.42 29.44 2.56
N LYS A 244 -24.92 28.55 1.68
CA LYS A 244 -25.92 28.92 0.64
C LYS A 244 -27.32 29.11 1.19
N ASP A 245 -27.77 28.26 2.12
CA ASP A 245 -29.14 28.30 2.66
C ASP A 245 -29.36 29.55 3.53
N LYS A 246 -28.33 30.13 4.10
CA LYS A 246 -28.39 31.32 4.97
C LYS A 246 -29.37 31.18 6.15
N ASP A 247 -29.50 29.98 6.68
CA ASP A 247 -30.40 29.63 7.78
C ASP A 247 -29.59 29.40 9.06
N GLN A 248 -29.72 30.28 10.04
CA GLN A 248 -29.00 30.21 11.31
C GLN A 248 -29.37 28.99 12.18
N THR A 249 -30.40 28.23 11.81
CA THR A 249 -30.74 26.98 12.50
C THR A 249 -29.94 25.78 11.97
N GLN A 250 -29.03 26.00 11.05
CA GLN A 250 -28.20 24.95 10.41
C GLN A 250 -26.74 25.11 10.79
N ALA A 251 -26.08 23.96 10.98
CA ALA A 251 -24.64 23.88 11.11
C ALA A 251 -24.09 22.71 10.25
N ALA A 252 -22.78 22.75 9.97
CA ALA A 252 -22.07 21.68 9.29
C ALA A 252 -20.93 21.16 10.17
N ILE A 253 -20.63 19.87 10.05
CA ILE A 253 -19.38 19.29 10.57
C ILE A 253 -18.43 19.14 9.39
N ALA A 254 -17.35 19.91 9.38
CA ALA A 254 -16.33 19.88 8.35
C ALA A 254 -14.98 20.36 8.89
N SER A 255 -13.97 20.48 8.01
CA SER A 255 -12.65 21.03 8.36
C SER A 255 -12.73 22.52 8.64
N GLU A 256 -11.79 23.05 9.44
CA GLU A 256 -11.57 24.50 9.58
C GLU A 256 -11.41 25.17 8.22
N TYR A 257 -10.67 24.53 7.32
CA TYR A 257 -10.45 25.01 5.96
C TYR A 257 -11.76 25.17 5.14
N ALA A 258 -12.74 24.28 5.34
CA ALA A 258 -14.06 24.45 4.74
C ALA A 258 -14.80 25.68 5.32
N GLY A 259 -14.64 25.94 6.62
CA GLY A 259 -15.17 27.15 7.27
C GLY A 259 -14.64 28.42 6.64
N GLU A 260 -13.32 28.52 6.49
CA GLU A 260 -12.64 29.65 5.84
C GLU A 260 -13.09 29.84 4.38
N THR A 261 -13.13 28.71 3.62
CA THR A 261 -13.51 28.73 2.19
C THR A 261 -14.92 29.27 1.96
N TYR A 262 -15.87 28.92 2.82
CA TYR A 262 -17.27 29.29 2.65
C TYR A 262 -17.74 30.43 3.56
N GLY A 263 -16.82 31.06 4.32
CA GLY A 263 -17.15 32.17 5.19
C GLY A 263 -18.06 31.80 6.37
N LEU A 264 -17.90 30.58 6.88
CA LEU A 264 -18.59 30.10 8.07
C LEU A 264 -17.74 30.34 9.32
N GLU A 265 -18.42 30.62 10.43
CA GLU A 265 -17.79 30.74 11.75
C GLU A 265 -17.63 29.38 12.39
N ILE A 266 -16.48 29.15 13.04
CA ILE A 266 -16.22 27.96 13.81
C ILE A 266 -16.81 28.17 15.20
N LEU A 267 -17.87 27.41 15.52
CA LEU A 267 -18.47 27.45 16.84
C LEU A 267 -17.68 26.57 17.82
N GLU A 268 -17.16 25.41 17.36
CA GLU A 268 -16.34 24.53 18.17
C GLU A 268 -15.36 23.73 17.32
N LYS A 269 -14.14 23.51 17.82
CA LYS A 269 -13.08 22.74 17.19
C LYS A 269 -12.86 21.41 17.89
N GLY A 270 -12.33 20.43 17.15
CA GLY A 270 -11.88 19.15 17.76
C GLY A 270 -13.02 18.32 18.28
N ILE A 271 -14.17 18.32 17.62
CA ILE A 271 -15.38 17.58 18.05
C ILE A 271 -15.32 16.09 17.75
N ASN A 272 -14.15 15.60 17.29
CA ASN A 272 -13.90 14.18 17.04
C ASN A 272 -13.93 13.34 18.33
N ASP A 273 -14.43 12.13 18.27
CA ASP A 273 -14.36 11.16 19.37
C ASP A 273 -12.94 10.65 19.62
N SER A 274 -12.03 10.78 18.63
CA SER A 274 -10.63 10.36 18.70
C SER A 274 -9.70 11.45 18.18
N ASP A 275 -8.67 11.79 18.98
CA ASP A 275 -7.66 12.81 18.65
C ASP A 275 -6.61 12.32 17.65
N SER A 276 -6.56 11.00 17.37
CA SER A 276 -5.57 10.38 16.48
C SER A 276 -6.09 10.12 15.06
N ASN A 277 -7.21 10.76 14.68
CA ASN A 277 -7.80 10.58 13.35
C ASN A 277 -6.93 11.27 12.27
N SER A 278 -6.52 10.50 11.27
CA SER A 278 -5.77 11.00 10.13
C SER A 278 -6.12 10.25 8.85
N THR A 279 -6.01 10.93 7.72
CA THR A 279 -6.18 10.31 6.40
C THR A 279 -4.87 10.38 5.64
N ARG A 280 -4.45 9.25 5.09
CA ARG A 280 -3.32 9.14 4.17
C ARG A 280 -3.84 9.30 2.74
N PHE A 281 -3.32 10.31 2.07
CA PHE A 281 -3.57 10.58 0.66
C PHE A 281 -2.37 10.12 -0.15
N ILE A 282 -2.62 9.58 -1.33
CA ILE A 282 -1.60 9.24 -2.32
C ILE A 282 -1.61 10.27 -3.45
N ILE A 283 -0.43 10.51 -3.99
CA ILE A 283 -0.22 11.33 -5.19
C ILE A 283 0.04 10.37 -6.33
N VAL A 284 -0.79 10.41 -7.36
CA VAL A 284 -0.69 9.50 -8.51
C VAL A 284 -0.47 10.25 -9.81
N THR A 285 0.25 9.62 -10.75
CA THR A 285 0.51 10.08 -12.11
C THR A 285 0.54 8.89 -13.07
N ASN A 286 0.38 9.09 -14.38
CA ASN A 286 0.54 8.06 -15.39
C ASN A 286 2.01 7.77 -15.76
N GLN A 287 2.95 8.55 -15.22
CA GLN A 287 4.37 8.37 -15.47
C GLN A 287 4.96 7.28 -14.57
N LYS A 288 5.75 6.37 -15.15
CA LYS A 288 6.50 5.35 -14.42
C LYS A 288 7.80 5.96 -13.86
N ILE A 289 7.65 6.85 -12.88
CA ILE A 289 8.76 7.53 -12.24
C ILE A 289 8.76 7.24 -10.73
N PHE A 290 9.92 7.42 -10.10
CA PHE A 290 10.06 7.40 -8.65
C PHE A 290 11.20 8.34 -8.23
N ARG A 291 11.09 8.93 -7.04
CA ARG A 291 12.17 9.75 -6.50
C ARG A 291 13.34 8.88 -6.06
N THR A 292 14.56 9.33 -6.35
CA THR A 292 15.79 8.60 -5.97
C THR A 292 15.93 8.41 -4.45
N ASN A 293 15.29 9.25 -3.65
CA ASN A 293 15.20 9.17 -2.19
C ASN A 293 13.91 8.51 -1.67
N ALA A 294 13.07 7.94 -2.53
CA ALA A 294 11.88 7.21 -2.12
C ALA A 294 12.23 5.97 -1.27
N ASN A 295 11.43 5.69 -0.27
CA ASN A 295 11.69 4.59 0.67
C ASN A 295 10.53 3.64 0.91
N LYS A 296 9.43 3.81 0.19
CA LYS A 296 8.24 2.95 0.27
C LYS A 296 7.83 2.46 -1.11
N ILE A 297 7.56 1.18 -1.23
CA ILE A 297 7.06 0.55 -2.46
C ILE A 297 5.72 -0.08 -2.17
N SER A 298 4.75 0.16 -3.05
CA SER A 298 3.45 -0.52 -3.04
C SER A 298 3.32 -1.45 -4.23
N LEU A 299 2.87 -2.68 -3.97
CA LEU A 299 2.64 -3.73 -4.96
C LEU A 299 1.21 -4.25 -4.90
N CYS A 300 0.72 -4.71 -6.05
CA CYS A 300 -0.44 -5.59 -6.15
C CYS A 300 -0.01 -6.94 -6.72
N LEU A 301 -0.38 -8.03 -6.03
CA LEU A 301 -0.04 -9.39 -6.40
C LEU A 301 -1.30 -10.26 -6.50
N GLU A 302 -1.42 -11.04 -7.58
CA GLU A 302 -2.32 -12.18 -7.65
C GLU A 302 -1.49 -13.45 -7.47
N ILE A 303 -1.80 -14.25 -6.46
CA ILE A 303 -1.03 -15.46 -6.15
C ILE A 303 -1.82 -16.73 -6.51
N PRO A 304 -1.16 -17.86 -6.76
CA PRO A 304 -1.84 -19.12 -6.93
C PRO A 304 -2.68 -19.47 -5.69
N HIS A 305 -3.88 -20.01 -5.89
CA HIS A 305 -4.73 -20.48 -4.79
C HIS A 305 -4.34 -21.92 -4.40
N GLU A 306 -3.16 -22.06 -3.81
CA GLU A 306 -2.56 -23.32 -3.40
C GLU A 306 -2.05 -23.22 -1.95
N SER A 307 -1.92 -24.35 -1.26
CA SER A 307 -1.36 -24.37 0.09
C SER A 307 0.08 -23.81 0.09
N GLY A 308 0.39 -22.93 1.04
CA GLY A 308 1.72 -22.32 1.17
C GLY A 308 2.00 -21.13 0.22
N SER A 309 1.16 -20.84 -0.78
CA SER A 309 1.45 -19.79 -1.77
C SER A 309 1.75 -18.42 -1.15
N LEU A 310 0.97 -17.99 -0.16
CA LEU A 310 1.23 -16.73 0.53
C LEU A 310 2.58 -16.76 1.29
N TYR A 311 2.91 -17.85 1.94
CA TYR A 311 4.19 -18.02 2.63
C TYR A 311 5.37 -17.90 1.66
N HIS A 312 5.31 -18.55 0.49
CA HIS A 312 6.36 -18.45 -0.54
C HIS A 312 6.54 -17.01 -1.02
N ILE A 313 5.44 -16.31 -1.30
CA ILE A 313 5.48 -14.88 -1.68
C ILE A 313 6.13 -14.03 -0.57
N LEU A 314 5.71 -14.20 0.69
CA LEU A 314 6.25 -13.45 1.82
C LEU A 314 7.73 -13.77 2.07
N SER A 315 8.19 -14.98 1.76
CA SER A 315 9.59 -15.37 1.92
C SER A 315 10.56 -14.51 1.10
N HIS A 316 10.13 -13.96 -0.06
CA HIS A 316 10.97 -13.04 -0.85
C HIS A 316 11.30 -11.75 -0.11
N PHE A 317 10.39 -11.24 0.70
CA PHE A 317 10.65 -10.06 1.55
C PHE A 317 11.62 -10.43 2.68
N ILE A 318 11.36 -11.54 3.37
CA ILE A 318 12.19 -12.01 4.49
C ILE A 318 13.64 -12.23 4.04
N TYR A 319 13.85 -12.96 2.94
CA TYR A 319 15.20 -13.32 2.48
C TYR A 319 15.98 -12.16 1.88
N ASN A 320 15.30 -11.09 1.46
CA ASN A 320 15.93 -9.86 1.01
C ASN A 320 15.99 -8.79 2.11
N ASN A 321 15.62 -9.14 3.36
CA ASN A 321 15.62 -8.25 4.52
C ASN A 321 14.80 -6.97 4.26
N LEU A 322 13.62 -7.12 3.63
CA LEU A 322 12.69 -6.04 3.34
C LEU A 322 11.60 -6.01 4.40
N ASN A 323 11.38 -4.85 5.01
CA ASN A 323 10.37 -4.65 6.04
C ASN A 323 9.03 -4.35 5.39
N MET A 324 8.06 -5.28 5.54
CA MET A 324 6.67 -5.05 5.12
C MET A 324 5.96 -4.19 6.15
N THR A 325 5.33 -3.12 5.70
CA THR A 325 4.59 -2.17 6.54
C THR A 325 3.09 -2.36 6.45
N LYS A 326 2.59 -2.99 5.38
CA LYS A 326 1.17 -3.28 5.18
C LYS A 326 0.98 -4.51 4.31
N ILE A 327 -0.06 -5.28 4.62
CA ILE A 327 -0.64 -6.30 3.74
C ILE A 327 -2.16 -6.20 3.82
N GLU A 328 -2.81 -6.15 2.68
CA GLU A 328 -4.26 -6.06 2.53
C GLU A 328 -4.72 -7.04 1.47
N SER A 329 -5.81 -7.78 1.71
CA SER A 329 -6.37 -8.71 0.72
C SER A 329 -7.70 -8.20 0.19
N ARG A 330 -7.90 -8.29 -1.13
CA ARG A 330 -9.16 -7.93 -1.77
C ARG A 330 -9.61 -9.04 -2.71
N PRO A 331 -10.93 -9.38 -2.72
CA PRO A 331 -11.48 -10.33 -3.68
C PRO A 331 -11.21 -9.88 -5.12
N ILE A 332 -10.93 -10.84 -5.99
CA ILE A 332 -10.83 -10.57 -7.43
C ILE A 332 -12.24 -10.63 -8.01
N PRO A 333 -12.73 -9.58 -8.70
CA PRO A 333 -14.01 -9.61 -9.36
C PRO A 333 -14.13 -10.82 -10.30
N GLU A 334 -15.29 -11.46 -10.32
CA GLU A 334 -15.61 -12.62 -11.18
C GLU A 334 -14.82 -13.92 -10.89
N ARG A 335 -13.94 -13.93 -9.88
CA ARG A 335 -13.21 -15.11 -9.42
C ARG A 335 -13.55 -15.43 -7.99
N ASN A 336 -14.44 -16.40 -7.78
CA ASN A 336 -14.88 -16.79 -6.45
C ASN A 336 -13.70 -17.33 -5.62
N TRP A 337 -13.51 -16.74 -4.41
CA TRP A 337 -12.50 -17.14 -3.42
C TRP A 337 -11.05 -16.93 -3.85
N GLU A 338 -10.78 -16.21 -4.94
CA GLU A 338 -9.45 -15.73 -5.30
C GLU A 338 -9.26 -14.28 -4.82
N TYR A 339 -8.02 -13.94 -4.41
CA TYR A 339 -7.70 -12.66 -3.79
C TYR A 339 -6.47 -12.02 -4.44
N ARG A 340 -6.50 -10.69 -4.52
CA ARG A 340 -5.30 -9.85 -4.72
C ARG A 340 -4.76 -9.45 -3.37
N PHE A 341 -3.43 -9.36 -3.29
CA PHE A 341 -2.74 -8.85 -2.12
C PHE A 341 -2.05 -7.54 -2.47
N PHE A 342 -2.37 -6.51 -1.69
CA PHE A 342 -1.70 -5.23 -1.75
C PHE A 342 -0.68 -5.20 -0.62
N ILE A 343 0.58 -4.93 -0.95
CA ILE A 343 1.69 -5.00 -0.01
C ILE A 343 2.47 -3.71 -0.11
N ASP A 344 2.62 -3.02 1.04
CA ASP A 344 3.55 -1.92 1.19
C ASP A 344 4.79 -2.41 1.94
N PHE A 345 5.98 -2.03 1.49
CA PHE A 345 7.24 -2.35 2.15
C PHE A 345 8.28 -1.25 1.96
N GLU A 346 9.25 -1.21 2.85
CA GLU A 346 10.34 -0.25 2.81
C GLU A 346 11.37 -0.66 1.76
N GLY A 347 11.80 0.30 0.93
CA GLY A 347 12.83 0.10 -0.08
C GLY A 347 12.74 1.09 -1.24
N ASN A 348 13.73 0.99 -2.12
CA ASN A 348 13.81 1.77 -3.34
C ASN A 348 13.97 0.85 -4.55
N LEU A 349 13.33 1.17 -5.67
CA LEU A 349 13.43 0.37 -6.91
C LEU A 349 14.86 0.32 -7.49
N ALA A 350 15.74 1.22 -7.07
CA ALA A 350 17.16 1.19 -7.41
C ALA A 350 17.92 0.10 -6.64
N ASP A 351 17.44 -0.34 -5.46
CA ASP A 351 18.13 -1.25 -4.57
C ASP A 351 18.20 -2.68 -5.13
N SER A 352 19.36 -3.32 -4.99
CA SER A 352 19.55 -4.70 -5.44
C SER A 352 18.68 -5.72 -4.68
N ALA A 353 18.47 -5.52 -3.38
CA ALA A 353 17.61 -6.36 -2.56
C ALA A 353 16.15 -6.30 -3.04
N VAL A 354 15.64 -5.09 -3.36
CA VAL A 354 14.31 -4.87 -3.93
C VAL A 354 14.18 -5.53 -5.29
N LYS A 355 15.15 -5.32 -6.19
CA LYS A 355 15.15 -5.94 -7.53
C LYS A 355 15.13 -7.45 -7.46
N ASN A 356 15.90 -8.05 -6.54
CA ASN A 356 15.91 -9.50 -6.31
C ASN A 356 14.53 -9.99 -5.83
N ALA A 357 13.92 -9.33 -4.85
CA ALA A 357 12.60 -9.69 -4.36
C ALA A 357 11.54 -9.60 -5.46
N LEU A 358 11.49 -8.47 -6.20
CA LEU A 358 10.55 -8.25 -7.29
C LEU A 358 10.68 -9.28 -8.43
N ARG A 359 11.91 -9.74 -8.72
CA ARG A 359 12.14 -10.79 -9.70
C ARG A 359 11.54 -12.12 -9.23
N GLY A 360 11.82 -12.55 -8.00
CA GLY A 360 11.25 -13.76 -7.45
C GLY A 360 9.73 -13.72 -7.35
N LEU A 361 9.18 -12.60 -6.88
CA LEU A 361 7.73 -12.37 -6.83
C LEU A 361 7.08 -12.49 -8.21
N ARG A 362 7.70 -11.92 -9.25
CA ARG A 362 7.18 -11.97 -10.62
C ARG A 362 7.15 -13.37 -11.20
N GLU A 363 8.11 -14.23 -10.81
CA GLU A 363 8.17 -15.62 -11.29
C GLU A 363 7.17 -16.53 -10.60
N GLU A 364 6.82 -16.25 -9.33
CA GLU A 364 5.91 -17.08 -8.52
C GLU A 364 4.45 -16.56 -8.52
N ALA A 365 4.22 -15.25 -8.63
CA ALA A 365 2.89 -14.69 -8.72
C ALA A 365 2.23 -14.97 -10.09
N ARG A 366 0.90 -15.07 -10.13
CA ARG A 366 0.14 -15.10 -11.38
C ARG A 366 0.22 -13.76 -12.11
N SER A 367 0.11 -12.67 -11.35
CA SER A 367 0.34 -11.31 -11.84
C SER A 367 0.97 -10.45 -10.75
N MET A 368 1.74 -9.44 -11.19
CA MET A 368 2.36 -8.46 -10.31
C MET A 368 2.32 -7.08 -10.97
N LYS A 369 1.77 -6.11 -10.26
CA LYS A 369 1.81 -4.69 -10.64
C LYS A 369 2.54 -3.91 -9.55
N ILE A 370 3.58 -3.15 -9.92
CA ILE A 370 4.19 -2.15 -9.04
C ILE A 370 3.26 -0.94 -9.10
N LEU A 371 2.67 -0.58 -7.97
CA LEU A 371 1.75 0.55 -7.86
C LEU A 371 2.51 1.87 -7.70
N GLY A 372 3.73 1.82 -7.16
CA GLY A 372 4.59 2.99 -7.04
C GLY A 372 5.76 2.76 -6.10
N ASN A 373 6.71 3.73 -6.14
CA ASN A 373 7.81 3.88 -5.19
C ASN A 373 7.90 5.35 -4.79
N TYR A 374 7.69 5.67 -3.50
CA TYR A 374 7.47 7.03 -3.02
C TYR A 374 7.97 7.25 -1.59
#